data_3d049dd1498a7507fc65186abd0b230a
#
_entry.id   3d049dd1498a7507fc65186abd0b230a
#
_cell.length_a   1.000
_cell.length_b   1.000
_cell.length_c   1.000
_cell.angle_alpha   90.00
_cell.angle_beta   90.00
_cell.angle_gamma   90.00
#
_symmetry.space_group_name_H-M   'P 1'
#
loop_
_entity.id
_entity.type
_entity.pdbx_description
1 polymer ?
#
loop_
_entity_poly.entity_id
_entity_poly.type
_entity_poly.pdbx_seq_one_letter_code
_entity_poly.pdbx_strand_id
1 'polypeptide(L)'
;MDVVKAAAIQVLRNLRPHDVLSVVTFSDRAEVIIPAAYHQERSRLETRIHSIQPSGATEIYQGLEAGVKEVMRSVDAKRVNHIILLTDGQTYGDEQQCLALATKLAEQGIGVSGMGIGGEWNDIFLDALSTRTGGSSAHVSDPQDIKRFLLEKFDALTQTFAEEVVLEVRPMEGVEISYAFRLQPDPTPIPA
;
A
#
# COMPACT_ATOMS: atom_id res chain seq x y z
N MET A 1 -10.88 4.07 -14.43
CA MET A 1 -9.80 5.08 -14.24
C MET A 1 -10.29 6.36 -13.55
N ASP A 2 -11.41 6.99 -13.93
CA ASP A 2 -11.84 8.28 -13.33
C ASP A 2 -12.12 8.21 -11.83
N VAL A 3 -12.67 7.10 -11.33
CA VAL A 3 -12.89 6.88 -9.89
C VAL A 3 -11.58 6.82 -9.13
N VAL A 4 -10.55 6.17 -9.68
CA VAL A 4 -9.20 6.11 -9.09
C VAL A 4 -8.58 7.50 -9.01
N LYS A 5 -8.68 8.30 -10.09
CA LYS A 5 -8.21 9.69 -10.09
C LYS A 5 -8.94 10.54 -9.04
N ALA A 6 -10.26 10.42 -8.96
CA ALA A 6 -11.05 11.13 -7.97
C ALA A 6 -10.68 10.75 -6.54
N ALA A 7 -10.42 9.47 -6.28
CA ALA A 7 -9.96 8.99 -4.99
C ALA A 7 -8.56 9.52 -4.64
N ALA A 8 -7.61 9.48 -5.58
CA ALA A 8 -6.27 10.04 -5.40
C ALA A 8 -6.29 11.55 -5.11
N ILE A 9 -7.15 12.30 -5.81
CA ILE A 9 -7.35 13.74 -5.55
C ILE A 9 -7.93 13.97 -4.15
N GLN A 10 -8.83 13.11 -3.69
CA GLN A 10 -9.38 13.23 -2.35
C GLN A 10 -8.31 12.96 -1.28
N VAL A 11 -7.44 11.96 -1.47
CA VAL A 11 -6.27 11.72 -0.60
C VAL A 11 -5.38 12.97 -0.59
N LEU A 12 -5.04 13.52 -1.76
CA LEU A 12 -4.24 14.74 -1.87
C LEU A 12 -4.84 15.91 -1.08
N ARG A 13 -6.16 16.07 -1.08
CA ARG A 13 -6.86 17.12 -0.33
C ARG A 13 -6.82 16.93 1.18
N ASN A 14 -6.74 15.69 1.64
CA ASN A 14 -6.71 15.33 3.06
C ASN A 14 -5.29 15.30 3.66
N LEU A 15 -4.24 15.48 2.84
CA LEU A 15 -2.86 15.52 3.33
C LEU A 15 -2.65 16.65 4.34
N ARG A 16 -1.92 16.35 5.40
CA ARG A 16 -1.44 17.33 6.37
C ARG A 16 -0.19 18.04 5.83
N PRO A 17 0.20 19.19 6.40
CA PRO A 17 1.39 19.94 5.95
C PRO A 17 2.71 19.16 6.00
N HIS A 18 2.77 18.12 6.83
CA HIS A 18 3.96 17.29 7.05
C HIS A 18 3.91 15.94 6.30
N ASP A 19 2.81 15.64 5.63
CA ASP A 19 2.70 14.40 4.85
C ASP A 19 3.43 14.57 3.52
N VAL A 20 4.10 13.50 3.09
CA VAL A 20 4.75 13.39 1.80
C VAL A 20 3.95 12.43 0.93
N LEU A 21 3.61 12.86 -0.26
CA LEU A 21 2.93 12.02 -1.25
C LEU A 21 3.74 11.93 -2.53
N SER A 22 3.77 10.76 -3.12
CA SER A 22 4.10 10.55 -4.53
C SER A 22 2.98 9.82 -5.24
N VAL A 23 2.87 10.02 -6.54
CA VAL A 23 1.95 9.28 -7.41
C VAL A 23 2.73 8.73 -8.58
N VAL A 24 2.70 7.42 -8.72
CA VAL A 24 3.33 6.68 -9.81
C VAL A 24 2.25 5.97 -10.60
N THR A 25 2.28 6.05 -11.90
CA THR A 25 1.50 5.20 -12.80
C THR A 25 2.41 4.15 -13.41
N PHE A 26 1.85 2.99 -13.71
CA PHE A 26 2.59 1.92 -14.38
C PHE A 26 1.71 1.17 -15.38
N SER A 27 2.37 0.64 -16.40
CA SER A 27 1.82 -0.24 -17.42
C SER A 27 2.92 -1.20 -17.87
N ASP A 28 3.46 -1.06 -19.07
CA ASP A 28 4.73 -1.64 -19.55
C ASP A 28 5.97 -0.92 -19.00
N ARG A 29 5.77 0.24 -18.44
CA ARG A 29 6.78 1.08 -17.76
C ARG A 29 6.14 1.90 -16.66
N ALA A 30 6.94 2.36 -15.72
CA ALA A 30 6.51 3.25 -14.66
C ALA A 30 6.81 4.72 -14.98
N GLU A 31 5.90 5.61 -14.60
CA GLU A 31 6.05 7.06 -14.72
C GLU A 31 5.70 7.74 -13.38
N VAL A 32 6.60 8.61 -12.90
CA VAL A 32 6.36 9.40 -11.69
C VAL A 32 5.56 10.65 -12.07
N ILE A 33 4.27 10.62 -11.79
CA ILE A 33 3.36 11.75 -12.04
C ILE A 33 3.55 12.86 -11.01
N ILE A 34 3.67 12.49 -9.74
CA ILE A 34 3.93 13.40 -8.62
C ILE A 34 5.15 12.86 -7.87
N PRO A 35 6.30 13.53 -7.93
CA PRO A 35 7.47 13.16 -7.13
C PRO A 35 7.21 13.34 -5.63
N ALA A 36 7.88 12.51 -4.81
CA ALA A 36 7.79 12.59 -3.36
C ALA A 36 8.25 13.96 -2.84
N ALA A 37 7.33 14.70 -2.26
CA ALA A 37 7.58 16.03 -1.69
C ALA A 37 6.46 16.43 -0.71
N TYR A 38 6.71 17.50 0.05
CA TYR A 38 5.66 18.23 0.75
C TYR A 38 4.90 19.09 -0.26
N HIS A 39 3.59 18.91 -0.36
CA HIS A 39 2.81 19.51 -1.42
C HIS A 39 2.05 20.75 -0.98
N GLN A 40 2.46 21.91 -1.48
CA GLN A 40 1.79 23.21 -1.22
C GLN A 40 0.83 23.59 -2.35
N GLU A 41 1.15 23.28 -3.61
CA GLU A 41 0.36 23.66 -4.78
C GLU A 41 -0.63 22.56 -5.21
N ARG A 42 -1.64 22.27 -4.37
CA ARG A 42 -2.59 21.17 -4.60
C ARG A 42 -3.31 21.22 -5.95
N SER A 43 -3.74 22.39 -6.40
CA SER A 43 -4.46 22.56 -7.68
C SER A 43 -3.62 22.09 -8.89
N ARG A 44 -2.31 22.34 -8.86
CA ARG A 44 -1.40 21.90 -9.91
C ARG A 44 -1.25 20.36 -9.92
N LEU A 45 -1.24 19.77 -8.74
CA LEU A 45 -1.13 18.31 -8.60
C LEU A 45 -2.44 17.63 -9.01
N GLU A 46 -3.59 18.20 -8.69
CA GLU A 46 -4.88 17.71 -9.18
C GLU A 46 -4.93 17.69 -10.72
N THR A 47 -4.43 18.74 -11.38
CA THR A 47 -4.34 18.77 -12.84
C THR A 47 -3.45 17.65 -13.38
N ARG A 48 -2.32 17.35 -12.74
CA ARG A 48 -1.46 16.22 -13.11
C ARG A 48 -2.16 14.88 -12.97
N ILE A 49 -2.90 14.65 -11.88
CA ILE A 49 -3.69 13.43 -11.69
C ILE A 49 -4.77 13.32 -12.76
N HIS A 50 -5.45 14.42 -13.09
CA HIS A 50 -6.46 14.41 -14.15
C HIS A 50 -5.90 14.06 -15.52
N SER A 51 -4.64 14.44 -15.81
CA SER A 51 -4.01 14.16 -17.10
C SER A 51 -3.54 12.70 -17.30
N ILE A 52 -3.57 11.86 -16.26
CA ILE A 52 -3.21 10.44 -16.37
C ILE A 52 -4.13 9.75 -17.41
N GLN A 53 -3.54 9.04 -18.35
CA GLN A 53 -4.27 8.26 -19.35
C GLN A 53 -4.07 6.76 -19.06
N PRO A 54 -5.13 5.94 -19.22
CA PRO A 54 -4.97 4.49 -19.18
C PRO A 54 -4.04 4.05 -20.30
N SER A 55 -3.14 3.13 -20.01
CA SER A 55 -2.28 2.49 -20.99
C SER A 55 -2.18 0.99 -20.70
N GLY A 56 -1.86 0.22 -21.71
CA GLY A 56 -2.03 -1.22 -21.77
C GLY A 56 -1.26 -2.08 -20.84
N ALA A 57 -0.60 -3.03 -20.83
CA ALA A 57 0.17 -3.96 -19.99
C ALA A 57 0.14 -3.71 -18.48
N THR A 58 0.50 -4.72 -17.68
CA THR A 58 0.52 -4.62 -16.22
C THR A 58 1.83 -5.25 -15.72
N GLU A 59 2.89 -4.44 -15.60
CA GLU A 59 4.15 -4.85 -14.98
C GLU A 59 4.24 -4.24 -13.59
N ILE A 60 3.77 -4.98 -12.58
CA ILE A 60 3.67 -4.51 -11.19
C ILE A 60 5.06 -4.20 -10.63
N TYR A 61 6.08 -4.97 -10.98
CA TYR A 61 7.44 -4.75 -10.50
C TYR A 61 7.96 -3.35 -10.86
N GLN A 62 7.73 -2.90 -12.09
CA GLN A 62 8.14 -1.57 -12.55
C GLN A 62 7.48 -0.47 -11.70
N GLY A 63 6.17 -0.59 -11.47
CA GLY A 63 5.41 0.32 -10.63
C GLY A 63 5.89 0.33 -9.19
N LEU A 64 6.07 -0.85 -8.61
CA LEU A 64 6.53 -1.02 -7.23
C LEU A 64 7.95 -0.47 -7.05
N GLU A 65 8.89 -0.78 -7.95
CA GLU A 65 10.25 -0.28 -7.91
C GLU A 65 10.31 1.26 -7.98
N ALA A 66 9.51 1.85 -8.86
CA ALA A 66 9.42 3.31 -8.96
C ALA A 66 8.80 3.92 -7.69
N GLY A 67 7.75 3.31 -7.12
CA GLY A 67 7.17 3.72 -5.85
C GLY A 67 8.16 3.66 -4.70
N VAL A 68 8.97 2.59 -4.64
CA VAL A 68 10.05 2.44 -3.65
C VAL A 68 11.07 3.56 -3.79
N LYS A 69 11.52 3.86 -5.00
CA LYS A 69 12.46 4.97 -5.24
C LYS A 69 11.91 6.30 -4.73
N GLU A 70 10.62 6.53 -4.86
CA GLU A 70 9.97 7.74 -4.37
C GLU A 70 9.86 7.74 -2.83
N VAL A 71 9.43 6.65 -2.19
CA VAL A 71 9.38 6.55 -0.72
C VAL A 71 10.77 6.77 -0.11
N MET A 72 11.80 6.15 -0.69
CA MET A 72 13.19 6.25 -0.19
C MET A 72 13.76 7.68 -0.21
N ARG A 73 13.17 8.60 -0.96
CA ARG A 73 13.59 10.03 -0.95
C ARG A 73 13.23 10.74 0.36
N SER A 74 12.26 10.23 1.10
CA SER A 74 11.70 10.88 2.29
C SER A 74 11.43 9.91 3.43
N VAL A 75 11.98 8.68 3.34
CA VAL A 75 11.82 7.67 4.39
C VAL A 75 12.31 8.23 5.73
N ASP A 76 11.50 8.04 6.77
CA ASP A 76 11.78 8.48 8.13
C ASP A 76 11.25 7.43 9.10
N ALA A 77 12.09 6.87 9.93
CA ALA A 77 11.72 5.86 10.93
C ALA A 77 10.70 6.35 11.98
N LYS A 78 10.49 7.68 12.07
CA LYS A 78 9.47 8.27 12.96
C LYS A 78 8.13 8.50 12.25
N ARG A 79 7.99 8.05 11.02
CA ARG A 79 6.78 8.20 10.20
C ARG A 79 6.33 6.87 9.65
N VAL A 80 5.05 6.74 9.41
CA VAL A 80 4.53 5.62 8.62
C VAL A 80 4.98 5.80 7.17
N ASN A 81 5.75 4.84 6.66
CA ASN A 81 6.20 4.80 5.28
C ASN A 81 5.40 3.70 4.57
N HIS A 82 4.60 4.05 3.58
CA HIS A 82 3.65 3.10 3.01
C HIS A 82 3.41 3.31 1.51
N ILE A 83 3.28 2.21 0.78
CA ILE A 83 2.90 2.19 -0.62
C ILE A 83 1.50 1.59 -0.73
N ILE A 84 0.60 2.26 -1.44
CA ILE A 84 -0.70 1.70 -1.84
C ILE A 84 -0.62 1.36 -3.32
N LEU A 85 -0.67 0.08 -3.63
CA LEU A 85 -0.63 -0.48 -4.97
C LEU A 85 -2.06 -0.76 -5.46
N LEU A 86 -2.46 -0.17 -6.58
CA LEU A 86 -3.74 -0.43 -7.22
C LEU A 86 -3.51 -1.09 -8.58
N THR A 87 -4.18 -2.20 -8.83
CA THR A 87 -4.11 -2.90 -10.12
C THR A 87 -5.47 -3.47 -10.51
N ASP A 88 -5.78 -3.45 -11.79
CA ASP A 88 -6.97 -4.10 -12.39
C ASP A 88 -6.58 -5.31 -13.24
N GLY A 89 -5.30 -5.66 -13.27
CA GLY A 89 -4.78 -6.79 -14.06
C GLY A 89 -3.78 -7.64 -13.31
N GLN A 90 -3.48 -8.80 -13.89
CA GLN A 90 -2.41 -9.68 -13.43
C GLN A 90 -1.08 -9.18 -13.94
N THR A 91 -0.06 -9.30 -13.11
CA THR A 91 1.32 -9.14 -13.57
C THR A 91 1.80 -10.41 -14.26
N TYR A 92 2.76 -10.30 -15.13
CA TYR A 92 3.24 -11.44 -15.94
C TYR A 92 4.72 -11.71 -15.68
N GLY A 93 4.97 -12.69 -14.78
CA GLY A 93 6.32 -13.26 -14.59
C GLY A 93 7.26 -12.44 -13.71
N ASP A 94 6.81 -11.35 -13.09
CA ASP A 94 7.60 -10.52 -12.18
C ASP A 94 7.21 -10.66 -10.70
N GLU A 95 6.28 -11.56 -10.35
CA GLU A 95 5.80 -11.80 -8.98
C GLU A 95 6.93 -12.10 -8.00
N GLN A 96 7.87 -12.92 -8.43
CA GLN A 96 9.02 -13.28 -7.59
C GLN A 96 9.92 -12.07 -7.29
N GLN A 97 10.09 -11.19 -8.27
CA GLN A 97 10.86 -9.96 -8.10
C GLN A 97 10.13 -8.99 -7.15
N CYS A 98 8.82 -8.88 -7.28
CA CYS A 98 7.98 -8.10 -6.37
C CYS A 98 8.08 -8.62 -4.92
N LEU A 99 7.99 -9.95 -4.72
CA LEU A 99 8.08 -10.56 -3.40
C LEU A 99 9.47 -10.43 -2.78
N ALA A 100 10.53 -10.51 -3.60
CA ALA A 100 11.90 -10.25 -3.14
C ALA A 100 12.10 -8.78 -2.73
N LEU A 101 11.49 -7.86 -3.48
CA LEU A 101 11.49 -6.44 -3.13
C LEU A 101 10.70 -6.17 -1.84
N ALA A 102 9.53 -6.82 -1.67
CA ALA A 102 8.73 -6.72 -0.46
C ALA A 102 9.51 -7.13 0.80
N THR A 103 10.33 -8.18 0.72
CA THR A 103 11.18 -8.59 1.86
C THR A 103 12.13 -7.47 2.27
N LYS A 104 12.77 -6.79 1.31
CA LYS A 104 13.65 -5.65 1.59
C LYS A 104 12.90 -4.45 2.16
N LEU A 105 11.66 -4.23 1.72
CA LEU A 105 10.81 -3.16 2.22
C LEU A 105 10.41 -3.39 3.67
N ALA A 106 10.05 -4.64 4.02
CA ALA A 106 9.74 -5.02 5.38
C ALA A 106 10.91 -4.74 6.34
N GLU A 107 12.15 -5.06 5.93
CA GLU A 107 13.37 -4.77 6.70
C GLU A 107 13.60 -3.27 6.93
N GLN A 108 13.01 -2.42 6.08
CA GLN A 108 13.12 -0.96 6.13
C GLN A 108 11.90 -0.29 6.79
N GLY A 109 10.95 -1.07 7.30
CA GLY A 109 9.71 -0.54 7.88
C GLY A 109 8.80 0.14 6.84
N ILE A 110 8.84 -0.29 5.58
CA ILE A 110 7.99 0.24 4.51
C ILE A 110 6.90 -0.77 4.20
N GLY A 111 5.65 -0.42 4.55
CA GLY A 111 4.47 -1.25 4.27
C GLY A 111 4.01 -1.14 2.82
N VAL A 112 3.40 -2.21 2.31
CA VAL A 112 2.72 -2.21 1.00
C VAL A 112 1.32 -2.77 1.18
N SER A 113 0.31 -2.02 0.75
CA SER A 113 -1.06 -2.53 0.68
C SER A 113 -1.52 -2.64 -0.76
N GLY A 114 -2.07 -3.79 -1.11
CA GLY A 114 -2.56 -4.09 -2.45
C GLY A 114 -4.08 -3.91 -2.58
N MET A 115 -4.53 -3.33 -3.69
CA MET A 115 -5.94 -3.26 -4.06
C MET A 115 -6.12 -3.82 -5.46
N GLY A 116 -6.81 -4.96 -5.55
CA GLY A 116 -7.26 -5.55 -6.81
C GLY A 116 -8.62 -5.00 -7.21
N ILE A 117 -8.74 -4.51 -8.44
CA ILE A 117 -9.94 -3.90 -8.99
C ILE A 117 -10.53 -4.82 -10.06
N GLY A 118 -11.80 -5.18 -9.92
CA GLY A 118 -12.45 -6.11 -10.87
C GLY A 118 -12.08 -7.57 -10.63
N GLY A 119 -12.05 -8.41 -11.67
CA GLY A 119 -11.85 -9.86 -11.54
C GLY A 119 -10.58 -10.42 -12.18
N GLU A 120 -9.76 -9.59 -12.83
CA GLU A 120 -8.62 -10.04 -13.66
C GLU A 120 -7.26 -9.90 -12.94
N TRP A 121 -7.22 -9.91 -11.62
CA TRP A 121 -6.02 -9.75 -10.82
C TRP A 121 -5.68 -11.02 -10.01
N ASN A 122 -4.45 -11.09 -9.47
CA ASN A 122 -3.96 -12.23 -8.70
C ASN A 122 -4.05 -11.93 -7.19
N ASP A 123 -5.08 -12.44 -6.53
CA ASP A 123 -5.37 -12.26 -5.10
C ASP A 123 -4.29 -12.87 -4.21
N ILE A 124 -3.85 -14.09 -4.52
CA ILE A 124 -2.80 -14.78 -3.76
C ILE A 124 -1.50 -13.98 -3.77
N PHE A 125 -1.15 -13.41 -4.92
CA PHE A 125 0.05 -12.62 -5.06
C PHE A 125 -0.04 -11.30 -4.28
N LEU A 126 -1.14 -10.54 -4.42
CA LEU A 126 -1.32 -9.28 -3.70
C LEU A 126 -1.39 -9.46 -2.19
N ASP A 127 -2.00 -10.55 -1.74
CA ASP A 127 -2.03 -10.91 -0.32
C ASP A 127 -0.64 -11.25 0.22
N ALA A 128 0.11 -12.08 -0.50
CA ALA A 128 1.49 -12.43 -0.14
C ALA A 128 2.41 -11.19 -0.10
N LEU A 129 2.27 -10.27 -1.08
CA LEU A 129 3.03 -9.03 -1.15
C LEU A 129 2.73 -8.13 0.06
N SER A 130 1.44 -7.93 0.34
CA SER A 130 0.98 -7.06 1.42
C SER A 130 1.32 -7.62 2.80
N THR A 131 1.01 -8.88 3.06
CA THR A 131 1.28 -9.54 4.34
C THR A 131 2.76 -9.52 4.69
N ARG A 132 3.64 -9.71 3.70
CA ARG A 132 5.10 -9.71 3.89
C ARG A 132 5.64 -8.39 4.39
N THR A 133 4.96 -7.29 4.10
CA THR A 133 5.36 -5.92 4.50
C THR A 133 4.52 -5.35 5.65
N GLY A 134 3.67 -6.17 6.27
CA GLY A 134 2.76 -5.70 7.33
C GLY A 134 1.59 -4.85 6.81
N GLY A 135 1.37 -4.83 5.50
CA GLY A 135 0.21 -4.19 4.88
C GLY A 135 -1.02 -5.10 4.84
N SER A 136 -1.99 -4.75 4.00
CA SER A 136 -3.20 -5.55 3.77
C SER A 136 -3.57 -5.55 2.29
N SER A 137 -4.20 -6.61 1.83
CA SER A 137 -4.81 -6.66 0.50
C SER A 137 -6.31 -6.43 0.58
N ALA A 138 -6.92 -5.98 -0.50
CA ALA A 138 -8.36 -5.87 -0.64
C ALA A 138 -8.79 -6.04 -2.08
N HIS A 139 -9.99 -6.60 -2.22
CA HIS A 139 -10.70 -6.71 -3.48
C HIS A 139 -11.83 -5.69 -3.57
N VAL A 140 -11.88 -4.97 -4.67
CA VAL A 140 -12.92 -4.00 -4.95
C VAL A 140 -13.60 -4.34 -6.28
N SER A 141 -14.84 -4.82 -6.19
CA SER A 141 -15.65 -5.16 -7.38
C SER A 141 -16.39 -3.94 -7.93
N ASP A 142 -16.85 -3.05 -7.07
CA ASP A 142 -17.54 -1.82 -7.47
C ASP A 142 -16.55 -0.65 -7.52
N PRO A 143 -16.43 0.04 -8.67
CA PRO A 143 -15.58 1.23 -8.76
C PRO A 143 -15.84 2.31 -7.69
N GLN A 144 -17.07 2.41 -7.17
CA GLN A 144 -17.39 3.37 -6.11
C GLN A 144 -16.74 3.01 -4.77
N ASP A 145 -16.49 1.74 -4.51
CA ASP A 145 -15.80 1.28 -3.31
C ASP A 145 -14.30 1.61 -3.31
N ILE A 146 -13.71 1.83 -4.49
CA ILE A 146 -12.29 2.24 -4.60
C ILE A 146 -12.02 3.50 -3.78
N LYS A 147 -12.90 4.49 -3.93
CA LYS A 147 -12.74 5.75 -3.20
C LYS A 147 -12.85 5.54 -1.69
N ARG A 148 -13.85 4.78 -1.25
CA ARG A 148 -14.04 4.47 0.17
C ARG A 148 -12.82 3.77 0.74
N PHE A 149 -12.38 2.70 0.09
CA PHE A 149 -11.25 1.91 0.56
C PHE A 149 -9.95 2.72 0.62
N LEU A 150 -9.67 3.52 -0.41
CA LEU A 150 -8.45 4.33 -0.46
C LEU A 150 -8.42 5.36 0.67
N LEU A 151 -9.57 5.98 0.98
CA LEU A 151 -9.69 6.93 2.08
C LEU A 151 -9.60 6.24 3.45
N GLU A 152 -10.27 5.11 3.64
CA GLU A 152 -10.16 4.32 4.87
C GLU A 152 -8.72 3.88 5.14
N LYS A 153 -8.01 3.46 4.08
CA LYS A 153 -6.60 3.09 4.20
C LYS A 153 -5.72 4.30 4.54
N PHE A 154 -5.94 5.43 3.88
CA PHE A 154 -5.23 6.66 4.18
C PHE A 154 -5.48 7.11 5.63
N ASP A 155 -6.73 7.10 6.09
CA ASP A 155 -7.09 7.47 7.45
C ASP A 155 -6.45 6.52 8.47
N ALA A 156 -6.45 5.22 8.22
CA ALA A 156 -5.78 4.24 9.07
C ALA A 156 -4.28 4.53 9.21
N LEU A 157 -3.59 4.80 8.09
CA LEU A 157 -2.17 5.13 8.09
C LEU A 157 -1.87 6.45 8.84
N THR A 158 -2.72 7.46 8.67
CA THR A 158 -2.54 8.77 9.35
C THR A 158 -2.89 8.74 10.84
N GLN A 159 -3.62 7.73 11.31
CA GLN A 159 -3.97 7.52 12.71
C GLN A 159 -3.06 6.51 13.41
N THR A 160 -2.14 5.87 12.69
CA THR A 160 -1.16 4.96 13.28
C THR A 160 -0.27 5.73 14.26
N PHE A 161 -0.25 5.30 15.52
CA PHE A 161 0.54 5.93 16.60
C PHE A 161 1.61 4.99 17.16
N ALA A 162 1.58 3.69 16.81
CA ALA A 162 2.57 2.71 17.21
C ALA A 162 2.72 1.64 16.12
N GLU A 163 3.96 1.29 15.83
CA GLU A 163 4.36 0.18 14.96
C GLU A 163 5.21 -0.80 15.78
N GLU A 164 5.38 -2.02 15.29
CA GLU A 164 6.16 -3.07 15.96
C GLU A 164 5.74 -3.32 17.42
N VAL A 165 4.44 -3.31 17.68
CA VAL A 165 3.91 -3.56 19.02
C VAL A 165 4.18 -5.01 19.40
N VAL A 166 4.94 -5.21 20.47
CA VAL A 166 5.23 -6.52 21.04
C VAL A 166 4.32 -6.75 22.24
N LEU A 167 3.54 -7.84 22.20
CA LEU A 167 2.78 -8.33 23.34
C LEU A 167 3.54 -9.48 24.00
N GLU A 168 4.03 -9.24 25.21
CA GLU A 168 4.64 -10.29 26.03
C GLU A 168 3.60 -10.84 27.00
N VAL A 169 3.32 -12.13 26.93
CA VAL A 169 2.40 -12.83 27.84
C VAL A 169 3.23 -13.78 28.70
N ARG A 170 3.19 -13.59 30.03
CA ARG A 170 3.88 -14.46 31.00
C ARG A 170 2.81 -15.24 31.77
N PRO A 171 2.56 -16.51 31.43
CA PRO A 171 1.64 -17.32 32.19
C PRO A 171 2.17 -17.57 33.60
N MET A 172 1.27 -17.70 34.56
CA MET A 172 1.60 -18.10 35.94
C MET A 172 2.00 -19.58 35.97
N GLU A 173 2.67 -19.98 37.06
CA GLU A 173 3.06 -21.38 37.28
C GLU A 173 1.85 -22.33 37.17
N GLY A 174 1.97 -23.37 36.34
CA GLY A 174 0.89 -24.33 36.07
C GLY A 174 -0.14 -23.89 35.02
N VAL A 175 0.06 -22.75 34.34
CA VAL A 175 -0.76 -22.30 33.21
C VAL A 175 0.04 -22.36 31.93
N GLU A 176 -0.52 -22.99 30.90
CA GLU A 176 0.06 -23.06 29.55
C GLU A 176 -0.83 -22.34 28.55
N ILE A 177 -0.20 -21.63 27.60
CA ILE A 177 -0.92 -21.03 26.47
C ILE A 177 -1.06 -22.11 25.40
N SER A 178 -2.26 -22.66 25.24
CA SER A 178 -2.51 -23.70 24.23
C SER A 178 -2.57 -23.16 22.81
N TYR A 179 -3.12 -21.96 22.61
CA TYR A 179 -3.27 -21.33 21.30
C TYR A 179 -3.24 -19.81 21.43
N ALA A 180 -2.60 -19.16 20.45
CA ALA A 180 -2.66 -17.72 20.27
C ALA A 180 -2.99 -17.39 18.82
N PHE A 181 -3.92 -16.45 18.61
CA PHE A 181 -4.33 -16.03 17.27
C PHE A 181 -4.39 -14.51 17.17
N ARG A 182 -3.90 -13.98 16.06
CA ARG A 182 -4.23 -12.63 15.63
C ARG A 182 -5.58 -12.68 14.92
N LEU A 183 -6.52 -11.84 15.31
CA LEU A 183 -7.88 -11.85 14.74
C LEU A 183 -8.07 -10.84 13.60
N GLN A 184 -7.18 -9.81 13.51
CA GLN A 184 -7.27 -8.78 12.49
C GLN A 184 -5.86 -8.50 11.92
N PRO A 185 -5.73 -8.22 10.62
CA PRO A 185 -6.81 -8.18 9.61
C PRO A 185 -7.42 -9.54 9.32
N ASP A 186 -6.66 -10.62 9.43
CA ASP A 186 -7.12 -12.00 9.23
C ASP A 186 -6.72 -12.90 10.39
N PRO A 187 -7.56 -13.90 10.76
CA PRO A 187 -7.22 -14.87 11.79
C PRO A 187 -5.96 -15.65 11.41
N THR A 188 -4.88 -15.40 12.12
CA THR A 188 -3.59 -16.05 11.86
C THR A 188 -3.04 -16.63 13.16
N PRO A 189 -2.61 -17.91 13.19
CA PRO A 189 -1.94 -18.48 14.35
C PRO A 189 -0.67 -17.69 14.67
N ILE A 190 -0.46 -17.39 15.93
CA ILE A 190 0.79 -16.82 16.45
C ILE A 190 1.59 -17.96 17.07
N PRO A 191 2.85 -18.20 16.66
CA PRO A 191 3.68 -19.20 17.32
C PRO A 191 3.85 -18.82 18.81
N ALA A 192 3.66 -19.81 19.67
CA ALA A 192 3.83 -19.69 21.11
C ALA A 192 5.30 -19.67 21.52
#